data_82b5658aca1266bb2569db6144ea9c31
#
_entry.id   82b5658aca1266bb2569db6144ea9c31
#
_cell.length_a   1.000
_cell.length_b   1.000
_cell.length_c   1.000
_cell.angle_alpha   90.00
_cell.angle_beta   90.00
_cell.angle_gamma   90.00
#
_symmetry.space_group_name_H-M   'P 1'
#
loop_
_entity.id
_entity.type
_entity.pdbx_description
1 polymer ?
#
loop_
_entity_poly.entity_id
_entity_poly.type
_entity_poly.pdbx_seq_one_letter_code
_entity_poly.pdbx_strand_id
1 'polypeptide(L)'
;MLRPTNPAWVAAARHPDGTHALHGIAADGALTFAVPLPGRGHAAAIHPERAEAVAFARRPGVFGVALDCRTGAVIRRLAPPEGRQFNGHGAFSPDGTRLYTSEVVAEGSAGRVGIWDSRDYRRLGEWDSAGIGPHELRVRPDGALVVANGGIATGPEDRTPLNLDTMRANLAVLDAEGALLSRHELAPELARNSIRHLALSGAGVAFAMQWQGEATEPVPLLGLAQGDGLTLCPAPEAEALAMQGYAGSIAATAGLIAVTSPRGGVAMIHDAAGAHLATLRRADLCGAAPAPDAAFTLTDGAGAVWAADPEGLRLRARHELAWDNHLIAVG
;
A
#
# COMPACT_ATOMS: atom_id res chain seq x y z
N MET A 1 29.62 7.61 7.84
CA MET A 1 29.17 6.54 8.78
C MET A 1 27.71 6.80 9.09
N LEU A 2 26.83 5.89 8.70
CA LEU A 2 25.41 5.93 9.09
C LEU A 2 25.33 5.71 10.60
N ARG A 3 24.60 6.58 11.32
CA ARG A 3 24.34 6.38 12.74
C ARG A 3 23.35 5.23 12.89
N PRO A 4 23.52 4.31 13.86
CA PRO A 4 22.53 3.26 14.13
C PRO A 4 21.33 3.87 14.87
N THR A 5 20.49 4.61 14.14
CA THR A 5 19.17 5.00 14.63
C THR A 5 18.18 4.04 14.00
N ASN A 6 17.25 3.49 14.80
CA ASN A 6 16.17 2.67 14.26
C ASN A 6 15.41 3.49 13.21
N PRO A 7 15.07 2.91 12.06
CA PRO A 7 14.27 3.63 11.07
C PRO A 7 12.86 3.89 11.65
N ALA A 8 12.32 5.05 11.33
CA ALA A 8 10.90 5.36 11.54
C ALA A 8 10.04 4.80 10.39
N TRP A 9 10.64 4.71 9.21
CA TRP A 9 9.97 4.19 8.01
C TRP A 9 10.91 3.34 7.17
N VAL A 10 10.29 2.53 6.29
CA VAL A 10 10.98 1.88 5.17
C VAL A 10 10.26 2.22 3.86
N ALA A 11 11.03 2.37 2.78
CA ALA A 11 10.50 2.61 1.44
C ALA A 11 11.42 2.02 0.37
N ALA A 12 10.82 1.50 -0.71
CA ALA A 12 11.57 1.11 -1.90
C ALA A 12 11.93 2.34 -2.74
N ALA A 13 13.09 2.31 -3.37
CA ALA A 13 13.52 3.36 -4.27
C ALA A 13 14.34 2.83 -5.44
N ARG A 14 14.40 3.63 -6.51
CA ARG A 14 15.31 3.45 -7.64
C ARG A 14 16.45 4.45 -7.52
N HIS A 15 17.68 3.97 -7.67
CA HIS A 15 18.89 4.79 -7.74
C HIS A 15 19.12 5.36 -9.15
N PRO A 16 19.98 6.40 -9.29
CA PRO A 16 20.31 6.99 -10.59
C PRO A 16 20.92 6.01 -11.60
N ASP A 17 21.64 4.99 -11.12
CA ASP A 17 22.21 3.91 -11.93
C ASP A 17 21.19 2.86 -12.39
N GLY A 18 19.90 3.03 -12.01
CA GLY A 18 18.81 2.12 -12.34
C GLY A 18 18.64 0.94 -11.38
N THR A 19 19.50 0.77 -10.40
CA THR A 19 19.35 -0.29 -9.38
C THR A 19 18.21 0.04 -8.40
N HIS A 20 17.71 -0.96 -7.70
CA HIS A 20 16.61 -0.83 -6.75
C HIS A 20 17.05 -1.30 -5.37
N ALA A 21 16.58 -0.59 -4.33
CA ALA A 21 16.81 -0.97 -2.95
C ALA A 21 15.60 -0.65 -2.06
N LEU A 22 15.49 -1.34 -0.92
CA LEU A 22 14.69 -0.91 0.20
C LEU A 22 15.58 -0.09 1.14
N HIS A 23 15.11 1.08 1.51
CA HIS A 23 15.81 1.97 2.46
C HIS A 23 15.08 2.04 3.78
N GLY A 24 15.84 2.06 4.88
CA GLY A 24 15.38 2.54 6.18
C GLY A 24 15.55 4.06 6.24
N ILE A 25 14.57 4.76 6.81
CA ILE A 25 14.51 6.21 6.91
C ILE A 25 14.27 6.57 8.37
N ALA A 26 15.18 7.36 8.99
CA ALA A 26 15.03 7.88 10.34
C ALA A 26 13.97 9.00 10.40
N ALA A 27 13.55 9.38 11.62
CA ALA A 27 12.52 10.41 11.82
C ALA A 27 12.90 11.78 11.25
N ASP A 28 14.19 12.11 11.15
CA ASP A 28 14.70 13.34 10.52
C ASP A 28 14.81 13.22 8.99
N GLY A 29 14.50 12.07 8.42
CA GLY A 29 14.57 11.78 7.00
C GLY A 29 15.92 11.20 6.54
N ALA A 30 16.92 11.00 7.42
CA ALA A 30 18.20 10.40 7.07
C ALA A 30 18.06 8.91 6.73
N LEU A 31 18.88 8.42 5.79
CA LEU A 31 18.90 6.98 5.46
C LEU A 31 19.66 6.20 6.56
N THR A 32 19.10 5.10 7.03
CA THR A 32 19.70 4.24 8.07
C THR A 32 20.36 3.01 7.47
N PHE A 33 19.76 2.42 6.44
CA PHE A 33 20.30 1.29 5.68
C PHE A 33 19.77 1.32 4.23
N ALA A 34 20.41 0.51 3.38
CA ALA A 34 19.95 0.18 2.04
C ALA A 34 20.10 -1.32 1.79
N VAL A 35 19.03 -1.99 1.39
CA VAL A 35 19.03 -3.43 1.05
C VAL A 35 18.77 -3.57 -0.45
N PRO A 36 19.74 -4.04 -1.24
CA PRO A 36 19.56 -4.26 -2.66
C PRO A 36 18.41 -5.22 -2.95
N LEU A 37 17.53 -4.83 -3.87
CA LEU A 37 16.42 -5.65 -4.36
C LEU A 37 16.72 -6.21 -5.74
N PRO A 38 16.23 -7.43 -6.08
CA PRO A 38 16.44 -8.02 -7.40
C PRO A 38 15.81 -7.25 -8.55
N GLY A 39 14.86 -6.35 -8.25
CA GLY A 39 14.12 -5.53 -9.18
C GLY A 39 13.32 -4.45 -8.46
N ARG A 40 12.38 -3.82 -9.15
CA ARG A 40 11.56 -2.77 -8.56
C ARG A 40 10.75 -3.28 -7.37
N GLY A 41 11.00 -2.69 -6.20
CA GLY A 41 10.20 -2.91 -4.99
C GLY A 41 8.87 -2.18 -5.05
N HIS A 42 7.97 -2.47 -4.11
CA HIS A 42 6.68 -1.82 -3.99
C HIS A 42 6.38 -1.46 -2.53
N ALA A 43 5.68 -2.33 -1.78
CA ALA A 43 5.40 -2.11 -0.37
C ALA A 43 6.23 -3.05 0.52
N ALA A 44 6.08 -2.91 1.83
CA ALA A 44 6.63 -3.83 2.82
C ALA A 44 5.59 -4.15 3.90
N ALA A 45 5.72 -5.30 4.53
CA ALA A 45 5.03 -5.67 5.76
C ALA A 45 6.00 -5.55 6.94
N ILE A 46 5.56 -4.95 8.05
CA ILE A 46 6.35 -4.82 9.28
C ILE A 46 5.85 -5.83 10.31
N HIS A 47 6.77 -6.55 10.94
CA HIS A 47 6.43 -7.48 12.00
C HIS A 47 6.01 -6.71 13.27
N PRO A 48 4.91 -7.08 13.96
CA PRO A 48 4.39 -6.29 15.08
C PRO A 48 5.31 -6.26 16.32
N GLU A 49 6.13 -7.31 16.54
CA GLU A 49 6.96 -7.43 17.75
C GLU A 49 8.46 -7.48 17.46
N ARG A 50 8.86 -7.97 16.28
CA ARG A 50 10.28 -8.08 15.90
C ARG A 50 10.67 -6.94 14.97
N ALA A 51 11.89 -6.46 15.06
CA ALA A 51 12.42 -5.46 14.14
C ALA A 51 12.68 -6.09 12.75
N GLU A 52 11.65 -6.65 12.13
CA GLU A 52 11.70 -7.33 10.86
C GLU A 52 10.68 -6.73 9.88
N ALA A 53 11.07 -6.69 8.60
CA ALA A 53 10.18 -6.33 7.50
C ALA A 53 10.29 -7.36 6.37
N VAL A 54 9.23 -7.44 5.56
CA VAL A 54 9.28 -8.16 4.28
C VAL A 54 8.94 -7.18 3.17
N ALA A 55 9.92 -6.87 2.32
CA ALA A 55 9.74 -6.06 1.12
C ALA A 55 9.24 -6.93 -0.03
N PHE A 56 8.31 -6.42 -0.82
CA PHE A 56 7.71 -7.13 -1.96
C PHE A 56 8.07 -6.49 -3.29
N ALA A 57 8.23 -7.34 -4.32
CA ALA A 57 8.36 -6.91 -5.69
C ALA A 57 7.10 -6.21 -6.19
N ARG A 58 7.26 -5.17 -7.02
CA ARG A 58 6.16 -4.64 -7.81
C ARG A 58 5.70 -5.69 -8.82
N ARG A 59 4.41 -5.74 -9.08
CA ARG A 59 3.81 -6.66 -10.06
C ARG A 59 4.41 -6.51 -11.48
N PRO A 60 4.69 -7.61 -12.22
CA PRO A 60 4.55 -9.01 -11.80
C PRO A 60 5.58 -9.36 -10.71
N GLY A 61 5.08 -9.77 -9.53
CA GLY A 61 5.89 -9.95 -8.34
C GLY A 61 6.51 -11.34 -8.25
N VAL A 62 7.83 -11.43 -8.34
CA VAL A 62 8.58 -12.70 -8.32
C VAL A 62 9.50 -12.85 -7.11
N PHE A 63 9.54 -11.87 -6.21
CA PHE A 63 10.34 -11.95 -4.99
C PHE A 63 9.71 -11.24 -3.79
N GLY A 64 10.02 -11.73 -2.61
CA GLY A 64 9.94 -11.04 -1.34
C GLY A 64 11.29 -11.10 -0.62
N VAL A 65 11.63 -10.10 0.19
CA VAL A 65 12.88 -10.06 0.96
C VAL A 65 12.56 -9.75 2.42
N ALA A 66 12.72 -10.74 3.29
CA ALA A 66 12.67 -10.55 4.74
C ALA A 66 14.02 -10.02 5.24
N LEU A 67 14.00 -9.00 6.08
CA LEU A 67 15.19 -8.30 6.58
C LEU A 67 15.02 -7.83 8.02
N ASP A 68 16.14 -7.64 8.72
CA ASP A 68 16.21 -6.95 10.00
C ASP A 68 16.16 -5.43 9.76
N CYS A 69 15.15 -4.74 10.34
CA CYS A 69 14.94 -3.30 10.15
C CYS A 69 15.99 -2.43 10.83
N ARG A 70 16.78 -2.93 11.79
CA ARG A 70 17.82 -2.16 12.47
C ARG A 70 19.10 -2.11 11.65
N THR A 71 19.41 -3.20 10.94
CA THR A 71 20.70 -3.39 10.27
C THR A 71 20.59 -3.44 8.75
N GLY A 72 19.41 -3.73 8.21
CA GLY A 72 19.22 -4.05 6.81
C GLY A 72 19.71 -5.46 6.42
N ALA A 73 20.09 -6.30 7.39
CA ALA A 73 20.54 -7.66 7.09
C ALA A 73 19.40 -8.50 6.51
N VAL A 74 19.65 -9.14 5.38
CA VAL A 74 18.67 -10.05 4.75
C VAL A 74 18.56 -11.33 5.57
N ILE A 75 17.35 -11.65 6.02
CA ILE A 75 17.03 -12.86 6.77
C ILE A 75 16.65 -13.99 5.80
N ARG A 76 15.74 -13.71 4.86
CA ARG A 76 15.21 -14.71 3.93
C ARG A 76 14.78 -14.08 2.62
N ARG A 77 14.90 -14.84 1.53
CA ARG A 77 14.26 -14.51 0.26
C ARG A 77 13.04 -15.42 0.07
N LEU A 78 11.91 -14.81 -0.31
CA LEU A 78 10.66 -15.48 -0.59
C LEU A 78 10.43 -15.46 -2.10
N ALA A 79 9.86 -16.56 -2.62
CA ALA A 79 9.37 -16.64 -3.98
C ALA A 79 7.92 -17.15 -3.96
N PRO A 80 7.03 -16.66 -4.83
CA PRO A 80 5.70 -17.22 -4.95
C PRO A 80 5.81 -18.65 -5.50
N PRO A 81 4.85 -19.54 -5.21
CA PRO A 81 4.80 -20.87 -5.82
C PRO A 81 4.64 -20.78 -7.34
N GLU A 82 4.92 -21.89 -8.03
CA GLU A 82 4.67 -22.00 -9.47
C GLU A 82 3.23 -21.64 -9.81
N GLY A 83 3.04 -20.87 -10.89
CA GLY A 83 1.73 -20.37 -11.30
C GLY A 83 1.13 -19.27 -10.41
N ARG A 84 1.91 -18.72 -9.46
CA ARG A 84 1.52 -17.57 -8.61
C ARG A 84 2.47 -16.40 -8.82
N GLN A 85 1.95 -15.20 -8.54
CA GLN A 85 2.75 -13.97 -8.49
C GLN A 85 2.35 -13.17 -7.25
N PHE A 86 3.34 -12.56 -6.58
CA PHE A 86 3.07 -11.54 -5.57
C PHE A 86 2.46 -10.30 -6.22
N ASN A 87 1.53 -9.68 -5.52
CA ASN A 87 0.88 -8.46 -6.01
C ASN A 87 1.35 -7.18 -5.28
N GLY A 88 2.47 -7.29 -4.55
CA GLY A 88 3.24 -6.17 -4.02
C GLY A 88 3.00 -5.83 -2.56
N HIS A 89 2.07 -6.49 -1.87
CA HIS A 89 1.73 -6.20 -0.49
C HIS A 89 1.67 -7.45 0.39
N GLY A 90 1.79 -7.21 1.70
CA GLY A 90 1.60 -8.21 2.73
C GLY A 90 1.29 -7.56 4.08
N ALA A 91 0.87 -8.37 5.05
CA ALA A 91 0.65 -7.96 6.43
C ALA A 91 0.92 -9.15 7.37
N PHE A 92 1.43 -8.86 8.55
CA PHE A 92 1.53 -9.86 9.60
C PHE A 92 0.24 -9.98 10.40
N SER A 93 0.00 -11.17 10.97
CA SER A 93 -1.03 -11.35 11.98
C SER A 93 -0.71 -10.52 13.23
N PRO A 94 -1.71 -10.14 14.06
CA PRO A 94 -1.47 -9.32 15.26
C PRO A 94 -0.51 -9.97 16.26
N ASP A 95 -0.49 -11.30 16.35
CA ASP A 95 0.42 -12.09 17.18
C ASP A 95 1.80 -12.32 16.53
N GLY A 96 2.01 -11.78 15.31
CA GLY A 96 3.24 -11.92 14.55
C GLY A 96 3.56 -13.34 14.07
N THR A 97 2.70 -14.34 14.27
CA THR A 97 3.02 -15.75 13.93
C THR A 97 2.88 -16.06 12.44
N ARG A 98 2.09 -15.29 11.70
CA ARG A 98 1.83 -15.47 10.27
C ARG A 98 2.13 -14.21 9.49
N LEU A 99 2.64 -14.39 8.27
CA LEU A 99 2.66 -13.36 7.24
C LEU A 99 1.63 -13.74 6.17
N TYR A 100 0.79 -12.79 5.80
CA TYR A 100 -0.14 -12.88 4.67
C TYR A 100 0.40 -12.07 3.50
N THR A 101 0.28 -12.58 2.28
CA THR A 101 0.74 -11.92 1.05
C THR A 101 -0.40 -11.82 0.03
N SER A 102 -0.54 -10.66 -0.61
CA SER A 102 -1.44 -10.53 -1.76
C SER A 102 -0.82 -11.21 -2.98
N GLU A 103 -1.56 -12.15 -3.57
CA GLU A 103 -1.09 -12.97 -4.68
C GLU A 103 -2.18 -13.14 -5.74
N VAL A 104 -1.76 -13.47 -6.95
CA VAL A 104 -2.66 -13.83 -8.04
C VAL A 104 -2.24 -15.18 -8.64
N VAL A 105 -3.22 -15.92 -9.14
CA VAL A 105 -2.97 -16.92 -10.17
C VAL A 105 -2.46 -16.19 -11.42
N ALA A 106 -1.30 -16.58 -11.94
CA ALA A 106 -0.65 -15.87 -13.05
C ALA A 106 -1.59 -15.75 -14.27
N GLU A 107 -2.29 -16.84 -14.60
CA GLU A 107 -3.32 -16.84 -15.63
C GLU A 107 -4.68 -16.41 -15.06
N GLY A 108 -5.28 -15.35 -15.62
CA GLY A 108 -6.62 -14.89 -15.28
C GLY A 108 -6.74 -14.05 -14.01
N SER A 109 -5.64 -13.85 -13.26
CA SER A 109 -5.55 -12.98 -12.07
C SER A 109 -6.54 -13.30 -10.94
N ALA A 110 -7.01 -14.56 -10.82
CA ALA A 110 -7.79 -14.99 -9.66
C ALA A 110 -6.99 -14.74 -8.39
N GLY A 111 -7.62 -14.05 -7.43
CA GLY A 111 -6.92 -13.57 -6.24
C GLY A 111 -6.64 -14.68 -5.23
N ARG A 112 -5.50 -14.58 -4.58
CA ARG A 112 -5.08 -15.45 -3.47
C ARG A 112 -4.48 -14.63 -2.34
N VAL A 113 -4.60 -15.15 -1.14
CA VAL A 113 -3.87 -14.73 0.04
C VAL A 113 -2.89 -15.84 0.39
N GLY A 114 -1.59 -15.59 0.18
CA GLY A 114 -0.54 -16.54 0.58
C GLY A 114 -0.33 -16.49 2.09
N ILE A 115 -0.07 -17.65 2.72
CA ILE A 115 0.13 -17.78 4.17
C ILE A 115 1.51 -18.35 4.43
N TRP A 116 2.26 -17.68 5.30
CA TRP A 116 3.64 -18.02 5.62
C TRP A 116 3.84 -18.07 7.15
N ASP A 117 4.62 -19.02 7.64
CA ASP A 117 5.12 -19.03 9.01
C ASP A 117 6.15 -17.90 9.16
N SER A 118 5.95 -16.97 10.09
CA SER A 118 6.83 -15.81 10.23
C SER A 118 8.19 -16.13 10.85
N ARG A 119 8.38 -17.32 11.46
CA ARG A 119 9.64 -17.70 12.13
C ARG A 119 10.73 -18.06 11.12
N ASP A 120 10.36 -18.75 10.06
CA ASP A 120 11.29 -19.22 9.03
C ASP A 120 10.86 -18.81 7.60
N TYR A 121 9.76 -18.08 7.47
CA TYR A 121 9.15 -17.66 6.21
C TYR A 121 8.84 -18.83 5.26
N ARG A 122 8.49 -19.98 5.83
CA ARG A 122 8.03 -21.15 5.08
C ARG A 122 6.56 -20.99 4.71
N ARG A 123 6.26 -21.29 3.46
CA ARG A 123 4.86 -21.28 3.00
C ARG A 123 4.03 -22.34 3.71
N LEU A 124 2.86 -21.96 4.20
CA LEU A 124 1.89 -22.85 4.87
C LEU A 124 0.74 -23.22 3.93
N GLY A 125 0.31 -22.31 3.06
CA GLY A 125 -0.83 -22.51 2.16
C GLY A 125 -1.29 -21.21 1.51
N GLU A 126 -2.53 -21.23 1.03
CA GLU A 126 -3.21 -20.06 0.49
C GLU A 126 -4.72 -20.13 0.72
N TRP A 127 -5.35 -18.94 0.75
CA TRP A 127 -6.80 -18.78 0.73
C TRP A 127 -7.25 -18.08 -0.55
N ASP A 128 -8.54 -18.20 -0.89
CA ASP A 128 -9.17 -17.35 -1.90
C ASP A 128 -9.31 -15.92 -1.35
N SER A 129 -8.98 -14.90 -2.15
CA SER A 129 -9.15 -13.50 -1.74
C SER A 129 -10.59 -12.99 -1.96
N ALA A 130 -11.49 -13.83 -2.42
CA ALA A 130 -12.86 -13.51 -2.84
C ALA A 130 -12.98 -12.47 -3.96
N GLY A 131 -11.96 -12.39 -4.83
CA GLY A 131 -11.98 -11.45 -5.96
C GLY A 131 -10.83 -11.63 -6.95
N ILE A 132 -10.70 -10.65 -7.85
CA ILE A 132 -9.67 -10.61 -8.89
C ILE A 132 -8.65 -9.52 -8.55
N GLY A 133 -7.36 -9.83 -8.70
CA GLY A 133 -6.28 -8.89 -8.55
C GLY A 133 -6.25 -8.22 -7.16
N PRO A 134 -6.13 -9.00 -6.05
CA PRO A 134 -5.98 -8.41 -4.71
C PRO A 134 -4.74 -7.53 -4.71
N HIS A 135 -4.90 -6.25 -4.34
CA HIS A 135 -3.78 -5.33 -4.34
C HIS A 135 -3.16 -5.24 -2.95
N GLU A 136 -3.87 -4.70 -1.99
CA GLU A 136 -3.41 -4.58 -0.62
C GLU A 136 -4.29 -5.40 0.33
N LEU A 137 -3.70 -5.82 1.44
CA LEU A 137 -4.39 -6.46 2.53
C LEU A 137 -3.93 -5.89 3.88
N ARG A 138 -4.84 -5.84 4.85
CA ARG A 138 -4.57 -5.39 6.22
C ARG A 138 -5.21 -6.36 7.19
N VAL A 139 -4.55 -6.62 8.30
CA VAL A 139 -5.11 -7.43 9.39
C VAL A 139 -5.63 -6.48 10.46
N ARG A 140 -6.90 -6.64 10.82
CA ARG A 140 -7.55 -5.88 11.88
C ARG A 140 -7.07 -6.39 13.25
N PRO A 141 -7.23 -5.58 14.35
CA PRO A 141 -6.85 -6.03 15.69
C PRO A 141 -7.57 -7.28 16.18
N ASP A 142 -8.77 -7.57 15.64
CA ASP A 142 -9.54 -8.80 15.93
C ASP A 142 -9.07 -10.02 15.13
N GLY A 143 -8.02 -9.88 14.30
CA GLY A 143 -7.46 -10.93 13.47
C GLY A 143 -8.11 -11.08 12.10
N ALA A 144 -9.21 -10.39 11.82
CA ALA A 144 -9.86 -10.44 10.51
C ALA A 144 -8.99 -9.76 9.44
N LEU A 145 -8.89 -10.38 8.27
CA LEU A 145 -8.10 -9.91 7.14
C LEU A 145 -9.00 -9.16 6.15
N VAL A 146 -8.68 -7.89 5.90
CA VAL A 146 -9.35 -7.07 4.88
C VAL A 146 -8.52 -7.08 3.61
N VAL A 147 -9.12 -7.41 2.47
CA VAL A 147 -8.47 -7.53 1.17
C VAL A 147 -9.10 -6.58 0.17
N ALA A 148 -8.29 -5.70 -0.43
CA ALA A 148 -8.68 -4.84 -1.53
C ALA A 148 -8.51 -5.59 -2.86
N ASN A 149 -9.56 -6.17 -3.39
CA ASN A 149 -9.57 -6.80 -4.71
C ASN A 149 -9.80 -5.72 -5.77
N GLY A 150 -8.79 -5.40 -6.56
CA GLY A 150 -8.86 -4.31 -7.55
C GLY A 150 -9.77 -4.59 -8.73
N GLY A 151 -10.18 -5.85 -8.94
CA GLY A 151 -11.11 -6.27 -9.99
C GLY A 151 -10.51 -6.33 -11.40
N ILE A 152 -9.22 -6.05 -11.56
CA ILE A 152 -8.55 -6.00 -12.87
C ILE A 152 -7.75 -7.28 -13.11
N ALA A 153 -8.14 -8.02 -14.14
CA ALA A 153 -7.35 -9.11 -14.68
C ALA A 153 -6.25 -8.57 -15.61
N THR A 154 -5.08 -9.19 -15.59
CA THR A 154 -3.94 -8.85 -16.45
C THR A 154 -3.25 -10.13 -16.92
N GLY A 155 -2.47 -10.05 -17.99
CA GLY A 155 -1.59 -11.13 -18.39
C GLY A 155 -0.48 -11.40 -17.36
N PRO A 156 0.15 -12.58 -17.42
CA PRO A 156 1.21 -12.96 -16.48
C PRO A 156 2.50 -12.15 -16.67
N GLU A 157 2.73 -11.61 -17.85
CA GLU A 157 4.00 -10.93 -18.19
C GLU A 157 3.92 -9.41 -18.11
N ASP A 158 2.72 -8.85 -18.23
CA ASP A 158 2.51 -7.42 -18.26
C ASP A 158 1.38 -6.96 -17.33
N ARG A 159 1.04 -5.68 -17.41
CA ARG A 159 0.00 -5.06 -16.59
C ARG A 159 -1.17 -4.52 -17.41
N THR A 160 -1.26 -4.91 -18.66
CA THR A 160 -2.35 -4.52 -19.55
C THR A 160 -3.67 -5.06 -19.00
N PRO A 161 -4.67 -4.21 -18.74
CA PRO A 161 -5.97 -4.67 -18.27
C PRO A 161 -6.69 -5.48 -19.37
N LEU A 162 -7.27 -6.61 -18.96
CA LEU A 162 -7.96 -7.53 -19.88
C LEU A 162 -9.48 -7.51 -19.73
N ASN A 163 -10.03 -6.85 -18.69
CA ASN A 163 -11.45 -6.97 -18.33
C ASN A 163 -12.09 -5.66 -17.86
N LEU A 164 -11.66 -4.49 -18.34
CA LEU A 164 -12.15 -3.20 -17.83
C LEU A 164 -13.68 -3.05 -17.92
N ASP A 165 -14.31 -3.64 -18.93
CA ASP A 165 -15.78 -3.55 -19.12
C ASP A 165 -16.56 -4.49 -18.19
N THR A 166 -15.90 -5.48 -17.61
CA THR A 166 -16.49 -6.46 -16.70
C THR A 166 -15.84 -6.50 -15.33
N MET A 167 -14.93 -5.55 -15.06
CA MET A 167 -14.24 -5.51 -13.77
C MET A 167 -15.21 -5.30 -12.60
N ARG A 168 -14.93 -5.98 -11.48
CA ARG A 168 -15.69 -5.88 -10.23
C ARG A 168 -14.69 -5.76 -9.08
N ALA A 169 -14.39 -4.53 -8.70
CA ALA A 169 -13.60 -4.29 -7.50
C ALA A 169 -14.45 -4.59 -6.25
N ASN A 170 -13.85 -5.18 -5.25
CA ASN A 170 -14.52 -5.41 -3.98
C ASN A 170 -13.56 -5.29 -2.80
N LEU A 171 -14.13 -5.04 -1.64
CA LEU A 171 -13.47 -5.15 -0.35
C LEU A 171 -13.99 -6.41 0.32
N ALA A 172 -13.13 -7.42 0.47
CA ALA A 172 -13.47 -8.67 1.13
C ALA A 172 -12.92 -8.68 2.56
N VAL A 173 -13.67 -9.28 3.49
CA VAL A 173 -13.22 -9.52 4.86
C VAL A 173 -13.21 -11.02 5.08
N LEU A 174 -12.06 -11.56 5.46
CA LEU A 174 -11.88 -12.98 5.81
C LEU A 174 -11.63 -13.10 7.32
N ASP A 175 -12.05 -14.19 7.93
CA ASP A 175 -11.66 -14.49 9.31
C ASP A 175 -10.20 -14.99 9.41
N ALA A 176 -9.76 -15.31 10.62
CA ALA A 176 -8.39 -15.79 10.89
C ALA A 176 -8.08 -17.18 10.28
N GLU A 177 -9.08 -17.91 9.85
CA GLU A 177 -9.01 -19.23 9.19
C GLU A 177 -9.19 -19.11 7.66
N GLY A 178 -9.50 -17.91 7.13
CA GLY A 178 -9.64 -17.61 5.71
C GLY A 178 -11.07 -17.79 5.18
N ALA A 179 -12.08 -17.97 6.05
CA ALA A 179 -13.46 -18.00 5.61
C ALA A 179 -13.98 -16.59 5.31
N LEU A 180 -14.75 -16.44 4.24
CA LEU A 180 -15.32 -15.15 3.84
C LEU A 180 -16.41 -14.70 4.82
N LEU A 181 -16.19 -13.59 5.53
CA LEU A 181 -17.17 -12.97 6.42
C LEU A 181 -18.09 -12.00 5.67
N SER A 182 -17.51 -11.14 4.82
CA SER A 182 -18.28 -10.19 4.00
C SER A 182 -17.54 -9.81 2.72
N ARG A 183 -18.29 -9.35 1.73
CA ARG A 183 -17.76 -8.81 0.47
C ARG A 183 -18.63 -7.62 0.04
N HIS A 184 -18.01 -6.47 -0.15
CA HIS A 184 -18.68 -5.24 -0.54
C HIS A 184 -18.16 -4.79 -1.91
N GLU A 185 -19.05 -4.54 -2.84
CA GLU A 185 -18.76 -3.99 -4.16
C GLU A 185 -19.20 -2.51 -4.22
N LEU A 186 -18.60 -1.76 -5.12
CA LEU A 186 -19.05 -0.41 -5.43
C LEU A 186 -20.34 -0.45 -6.26
N ALA A 187 -21.07 0.64 -6.24
CA ALA A 187 -22.25 0.81 -7.10
C ALA A 187 -21.88 0.66 -8.59
N PRO A 188 -22.80 0.18 -9.45
CA PRO A 188 -22.50 -0.14 -10.85
C PRO A 188 -21.88 1.01 -11.64
N GLU A 189 -22.27 2.26 -11.40
CA GLU A 189 -21.73 3.47 -12.02
C GLU A 189 -20.24 3.72 -11.66
N LEU A 190 -19.78 3.15 -10.57
CA LEU A 190 -18.40 3.20 -10.10
C LEU A 190 -17.64 1.87 -10.28
N ALA A 191 -18.19 0.93 -11.05
CA ALA A 191 -17.58 -0.38 -11.27
C ALA A 191 -16.14 -0.30 -11.82
N ARG A 192 -15.79 0.79 -12.52
CA ARG A 192 -14.41 1.06 -13.00
C ARG A 192 -13.48 1.67 -11.94
N ASN A 193 -13.93 1.86 -10.71
CA ASN A 193 -13.09 2.39 -9.63
C ASN A 193 -12.40 1.23 -8.90
N SER A 194 -11.15 0.97 -9.22
CA SER A 194 -10.38 -0.16 -8.70
C SER A 194 -9.95 0.10 -7.26
N ILE A 195 -10.43 -0.69 -6.28
CA ILE A 195 -10.01 -0.61 -4.87
C ILE A 195 -8.57 -1.12 -4.75
N ARG A 196 -7.66 -0.28 -4.23
CA ARG A 196 -6.21 -0.58 -4.24
C ARG A 196 -5.56 -0.59 -2.87
N HIS A 197 -5.59 0.53 -2.17
CA HIS A 197 -4.81 0.73 -0.96
C HIS A 197 -5.70 0.84 0.26
N LEU A 198 -5.20 0.36 1.41
CA LEU A 198 -5.93 0.25 2.66
C LEU A 198 -5.16 0.92 3.81
N ALA A 199 -5.88 1.62 4.68
CA ALA A 199 -5.37 2.06 5.97
C ALA A 199 -6.39 1.74 7.07
N LEU A 200 -5.94 1.21 8.20
CA LEU A 200 -6.81 1.06 9.37
C LEU A 200 -7.09 2.45 9.95
N SER A 201 -8.35 2.79 10.16
CA SER A 201 -8.80 4.09 10.63
C SER A 201 -9.90 3.93 11.69
N GLY A 202 -9.60 4.30 12.92
CA GLY A 202 -10.58 4.25 14.01
C GLY A 202 -11.28 2.89 14.12
N ALA A 203 -12.59 2.86 13.88
CA ALA A 203 -13.43 1.65 13.95
C ALA A 203 -13.53 0.88 12.62
N GLY A 204 -12.79 1.28 11.59
CA GLY A 204 -12.95 0.70 10.25
C GLY A 204 -11.69 0.74 9.40
N VAL A 205 -11.89 0.71 8.10
CA VAL A 205 -10.85 0.72 7.08
C VAL A 205 -11.12 1.85 6.10
N ALA A 206 -10.14 2.74 5.91
CA ALA A 206 -10.11 3.66 4.78
C ALA A 206 -9.51 2.96 3.57
N PHE A 207 -10.10 3.16 2.39
CA PHE A 207 -9.61 2.56 1.16
C PHE A 207 -9.48 3.59 0.04
N ALA A 208 -8.39 3.50 -0.70
CA ALA A 208 -8.08 4.37 -1.82
C ALA A 208 -8.21 3.64 -3.15
N MET A 209 -8.67 4.35 -4.18
CA MET A 209 -9.10 3.79 -5.45
C MET A 209 -8.37 4.40 -6.64
N GLN A 210 -8.39 3.68 -7.76
CA GLN A 210 -7.87 4.14 -9.03
C GLN A 210 -8.95 3.99 -10.11
N TRP A 211 -9.40 5.12 -10.64
CA TRP A 211 -10.39 5.17 -11.69
C TRP A 211 -9.82 4.67 -13.03
N GLN A 212 -10.54 3.78 -13.68
CA GLN A 212 -10.17 3.20 -14.97
C GLN A 212 -11.00 3.78 -16.14
N GLY A 213 -11.76 4.84 -15.90
CA GLY A 213 -12.41 5.68 -16.91
C GLY A 213 -11.55 6.89 -17.29
N GLU A 214 -12.17 7.95 -17.75
CA GLU A 214 -11.47 9.17 -18.17
C GLU A 214 -10.96 9.96 -16.96
N ALA A 215 -9.70 10.44 -17.03
CA ALA A 215 -9.08 11.20 -15.94
C ALA A 215 -9.75 12.57 -15.66
N THR A 216 -10.64 12.99 -16.58
CA THR A 216 -11.45 14.21 -16.48
C THR A 216 -12.79 14.01 -15.75
N GLU A 217 -13.06 12.80 -15.26
CA GLU A 217 -14.25 12.49 -14.46
C GLU A 217 -13.94 12.68 -12.96
N PRO A 218 -14.68 13.56 -12.25
CA PRO A 218 -14.43 13.86 -10.83
C PRO A 218 -15.03 12.77 -9.92
N VAL A 219 -14.48 11.56 -9.95
CA VAL A 219 -14.96 10.44 -9.14
C VAL A 219 -14.30 10.43 -7.74
N PRO A 220 -15.00 9.97 -6.69
CA PRO A 220 -14.39 9.78 -5.37
C PRO A 220 -13.29 8.72 -5.43
N LEU A 221 -12.11 9.03 -4.90
CA LEU A 221 -10.97 8.09 -4.82
C LEU A 221 -10.67 7.63 -3.38
N LEU A 222 -11.43 8.12 -2.40
CA LEU A 222 -11.42 7.68 -1.00
C LEU A 222 -12.77 7.11 -0.64
N GLY A 223 -12.76 6.01 0.13
CA GLY A 223 -13.93 5.47 0.79
C GLY A 223 -13.60 4.94 2.19
N LEU A 224 -14.62 4.78 2.99
CA LEU A 224 -14.57 4.21 4.33
C LEU A 224 -15.43 2.94 4.37
N ALA A 225 -14.93 1.89 4.99
CA ALA A 225 -15.66 0.67 5.31
C ALA A 225 -15.83 0.58 6.83
N GLN A 226 -17.07 0.64 7.30
CA GLN A 226 -17.42 0.54 8.71
C GLN A 226 -18.67 -0.34 8.85
N GLY A 227 -18.62 -1.32 9.75
CA GLY A 227 -19.70 -2.32 9.86
C GLY A 227 -19.92 -3.01 8.51
N ASP A 228 -21.17 -3.06 8.05
CA ASP A 228 -21.57 -3.73 6.81
C ASP A 228 -21.71 -2.77 5.62
N GLY A 229 -21.16 -1.56 5.68
CA GLY A 229 -21.32 -0.53 4.66
C GLY A 229 -20.03 0.07 4.11
N LEU A 230 -20.11 0.55 2.86
CA LEU A 230 -19.11 1.43 2.24
C LEU A 230 -19.68 2.86 2.15
N THR A 231 -18.89 3.84 2.60
CA THR A 231 -19.18 5.27 2.41
C THR A 231 -18.11 5.86 1.51
N LEU A 232 -18.50 6.48 0.41
CA LEU A 232 -17.57 7.20 -0.46
C LEU A 232 -17.39 8.64 0.04
N CYS A 233 -16.16 9.14 -0.05
CA CYS A 233 -15.74 10.44 0.47
C CYS A 233 -15.37 11.35 -0.70
N PRO A 234 -16.33 12.07 -1.31
CA PRO A 234 -16.05 12.97 -2.40
C PRO A 234 -15.23 14.17 -1.92
N ALA A 235 -14.27 14.60 -2.74
CA ALA A 235 -13.59 15.87 -2.58
C ALA A 235 -14.26 16.95 -3.46
N PRO A 236 -13.98 18.25 -3.25
CA PRO A 236 -14.39 19.29 -4.18
C PRO A 236 -13.94 18.95 -5.61
N GLU A 237 -14.77 19.25 -6.61
CA GLU A 237 -14.58 18.81 -8.01
C GLU A 237 -13.17 19.12 -8.54
N ALA A 238 -12.69 20.36 -8.36
CA ALA A 238 -11.35 20.75 -8.81
C ALA A 238 -10.23 19.92 -8.15
N GLU A 239 -10.42 19.52 -6.90
CA GLU A 239 -9.45 18.68 -6.16
C GLU A 239 -9.55 17.22 -6.61
N ALA A 240 -10.76 16.71 -6.82
CA ALA A 240 -10.96 15.36 -7.37
C ALA A 240 -10.28 15.22 -8.75
N LEU A 241 -10.45 16.20 -9.64
CA LEU A 241 -9.78 16.25 -10.95
C LEU A 241 -8.25 16.34 -10.83
N ALA A 242 -7.74 17.06 -9.82
CA ALA A 242 -6.30 17.15 -9.58
C ALA A 242 -5.66 15.79 -9.26
N MET A 243 -6.40 14.81 -8.76
CA MET A 243 -5.93 13.43 -8.53
C MET A 243 -5.69 12.65 -9.83
N GLN A 244 -6.21 13.09 -10.97
CA GLN A 244 -6.12 12.41 -12.27
C GLN A 244 -6.56 10.92 -12.21
N GLY A 245 -7.64 10.64 -11.49
CA GLY A 245 -8.16 9.29 -11.32
C GLY A 245 -7.23 8.31 -10.59
N TYR A 246 -6.20 8.79 -9.89
CA TYR A 246 -5.14 7.91 -9.38
C TYR A 246 -4.79 8.18 -7.90
N ALA A 247 -5.17 7.28 -7.01
CA ALA A 247 -4.64 7.24 -5.65
C ALA A 247 -3.44 6.27 -5.59
N GLY A 248 -2.25 6.79 -5.24
CA GLY A 248 -0.99 6.03 -5.22
C GLY A 248 -0.65 5.42 -3.87
N SER A 249 -1.12 6.03 -2.78
CA SER A 249 -0.94 5.55 -1.41
C SER A 249 -2.01 6.14 -0.49
N ILE A 250 -2.19 5.51 0.67
CA ILE A 250 -3.07 5.99 1.74
C ILE A 250 -2.41 5.76 3.10
N ALA A 251 -2.58 6.71 4.00
CA ALA A 251 -2.20 6.56 5.41
C ALA A 251 -3.32 7.12 6.31
N ALA A 252 -3.46 6.59 7.51
CA ALA A 252 -4.41 7.09 8.50
C ALA A 252 -3.75 7.27 9.86
N THR A 253 -4.17 8.30 10.58
CA THR A 253 -3.91 8.52 12.00
C THR A 253 -5.23 8.42 12.77
N ALA A 254 -5.22 8.71 14.08
CA ALA A 254 -6.45 8.69 14.88
C ALA A 254 -7.54 9.67 14.40
N GLY A 255 -7.18 10.74 13.70
CA GLY A 255 -8.13 11.79 13.29
C GLY A 255 -8.05 12.20 11.82
N LEU A 256 -7.05 11.76 11.07
CA LEU A 256 -6.79 12.22 9.70
C LEU A 256 -6.49 11.05 8.77
N ILE A 257 -6.82 11.24 7.48
CA ILE A 257 -6.51 10.32 6.39
C ILE A 257 -5.81 11.11 5.29
N ALA A 258 -4.66 10.63 4.83
CA ALA A 258 -3.92 11.17 3.69
C ALA A 258 -4.02 10.23 2.49
N VAL A 259 -4.33 10.76 1.31
CA VAL A 259 -4.32 10.04 0.04
C VAL A 259 -3.44 10.77 -0.96
N THR A 260 -2.44 10.10 -1.51
CA THR A 260 -1.49 10.72 -2.46
C THR A 260 -1.83 10.39 -3.91
N SER A 261 -1.52 11.31 -4.82
CA SER A 261 -1.52 11.07 -6.26
C SER A 261 -0.22 11.54 -6.90
N PRO A 262 0.71 10.64 -7.22
CA PRO A 262 1.91 11.00 -7.97
C PRO A 262 1.59 11.57 -9.36
N ARG A 263 0.55 11.08 -10.02
CA ARG A 263 0.10 11.59 -11.32
C ARG A 263 -0.34 13.06 -11.23
N GLY A 264 -1.17 13.36 -10.23
CA GLY A 264 -1.70 14.71 -10.00
C GLY A 264 -0.73 15.65 -9.30
N GLY A 265 0.34 15.11 -8.69
CA GLY A 265 1.25 15.89 -7.87
C GLY A 265 0.56 16.47 -6.63
N VAL A 266 -0.34 15.71 -6.02
CA VAL A 266 -1.13 16.15 -4.86
C VAL A 266 -1.18 15.09 -3.75
N ALA A 267 -1.41 15.55 -2.52
CA ALA A 267 -1.87 14.73 -1.42
C ALA A 267 -3.10 15.41 -0.80
N MET A 268 -4.21 14.69 -0.69
CA MET A 268 -5.40 15.15 0.00
C MET A 268 -5.39 14.71 1.44
N ILE A 269 -5.70 15.61 2.34
CA ILE A 269 -5.92 15.34 3.75
C ILE A 269 -7.42 15.42 4.02
N HIS A 270 -7.93 14.39 4.66
CA HIS A 270 -9.32 14.25 5.09
C HIS A 270 -9.37 14.06 6.62
N ASP A 271 -10.49 14.38 7.24
CA ASP A 271 -10.75 13.97 8.61
C ASP A 271 -11.11 12.47 8.70
N ALA A 272 -11.30 11.96 9.91
CA ALA A 272 -11.65 10.55 10.14
C ALA A 272 -13.02 10.14 9.57
N ALA A 273 -13.90 11.10 9.31
CA ALA A 273 -15.21 10.89 8.67
C ALA A 273 -15.13 10.96 7.14
N GLY A 274 -13.96 11.27 6.58
CA GLY A 274 -13.71 11.36 5.14
C GLY A 274 -13.99 12.73 4.52
N ALA A 275 -14.31 13.76 5.33
CA ALA A 275 -14.47 15.11 4.81
C ALA A 275 -13.12 15.69 4.40
N HIS A 276 -13.04 16.28 3.20
CA HIS A 276 -11.84 16.91 2.68
C HIS A 276 -11.47 18.17 3.52
N LEU A 277 -10.22 18.24 3.97
CA LEU A 277 -9.70 19.35 4.76
C LEU A 277 -8.69 20.21 3.98
N ALA A 278 -7.76 19.57 3.27
CA ALA A 278 -6.69 20.27 2.57
C ALA A 278 -6.16 19.46 1.38
N THR A 279 -5.58 20.16 0.39
CA THR A 279 -4.82 19.56 -0.72
C THR A 279 -3.43 20.15 -0.74
N LEU A 280 -2.44 19.31 -0.47
CA LEU A 280 -1.02 19.64 -0.54
C LEU A 280 -0.53 19.38 -1.96
N ARG A 281 0.26 20.33 -2.53
CA ARG A 281 0.70 20.27 -3.93
C ARG A 281 2.20 20.14 -4.03
N ARG A 282 2.66 19.05 -4.60
CA ARG A 282 4.06 18.79 -4.92
C ARG A 282 4.14 17.73 -6.00
N ALA A 283 4.92 17.95 -7.04
CA ALA A 283 5.10 16.98 -8.12
C ALA A 283 5.52 15.60 -7.56
N ASP A 284 4.87 14.57 -8.06
CA ASP A 284 5.15 13.16 -7.80
C ASP A 284 5.07 12.75 -6.31
N LEU A 285 4.13 13.36 -5.51
CA LEU A 285 3.84 12.90 -4.15
C LEU A 285 3.34 11.45 -4.18
N CYS A 286 4.09 10.53 -3.59
CA CYS A 286 3.87 9.11 -3.76
C CYS A 286 3.61 8.35 -2.44
N GLY A 287 4.60 8.10 -1.59
CA GLY A 287 4.43 7.36 -0.34
C GLY A 287 3.82 8.22 0.77
N ALA A 288 2.99 7.60 1.62
CA ALA A 288 2.41 8.22 2.82
C ALA A 288 2.45 7.26 4.00
N ALA A 289 2.84 7.76 5.17
CA ALA A 289 2.80 7.05 6.45
C ALA A 289 2.52 8.01 7.61
N PRO A 290 2.00 7.54 8.77
CA PRO A 290 1.94 8.34 9.99
C PRO A 290 3.34 8.83 10.41
N ALA A 291 3.39 9.98 11.08
CA ALA A 291 4.63 10.57 11.58
C ALA A 291 4.58 10.82 13.09
N PRO A 292 5.73 10.79 13.79
CA PRO A 292 5.75 11.04 15.23
C PRO A 292 5.64 12.54 15.61
N ASP A 293 5.97 13.46 14.67
CA ASP A 293 6.12 14.90 14.91
C ASP A 293 5.33 15.76 13.90
N ALA A 294 4.47 15.15 13.12
CA ALA A 294 3.53 15.73 12.17
C ALA A 294 2.36 14.75 11.99
N ALA A 295 1.32 15.12 11.25
CA ALA A 295 0.26 14.18 10.93
C ALA A 295 0.80 13.01 10.08
N PHE A 296 1.58 13.33 9.04
CA PHE A 296 2.12 12.34 8.11
C PHE A 296 3.57 12.64 7.72
N THR A 297 4.26 11.61 7.25
CA THR A 297 5.44 11.73 6.39
C THR A 297 5.03 11.30 4.99
N LEU A 298 5.40 12.12 4.00
CA LEU A 298 5.21 11.85 2.58
C LEU A 298 6.57 11.76 1.88
N THR A 299 6.61 11.01 0.77
CA THR A 299 7.77 10.97 -0.14
C THR A 299 7.38 11.47 -1.52
N ASP A 300 8.37 11.89 -2.34
CA ASP A 300 8.16 12.20 -3.76
C ASP A 300 9.17 11.47 -4.66
N GLY A 301 8.81 11.30 -5.94
CA GLY A 301 9.66 10.64 -6.92
C GLY A 301 10.95 11.39 -7.26
N ALA A 302 11.16 12.62 -6.73
CA ALA A 302 12.40 13.39 -6.81
C ALA A 302 13.29 13.25 -5.56
N GLY A 303 13.03 12.24 -4.72
CA GLY A 303 13.86 11.83 -3.60
C GLY A 303 13.65 12.60 -2.30
N ALA A 304 12.64 13.45 -2.20
CA ALA A 304 12.38 14.19 -0.99
C ALA A 304 11.53 13.37 0.01
N VAL A 305 11.76 13.66 1.30
CA VAL A 305 10.97 13.20 2.46
C VAL A 305 10.39 14.45 3.13
N TRP A 306 9.08 14.49 3.29
CA TRP A 306 8.32 15.64 3.78
C TRP A 306 7.60 15.32 5.08
N ALA A 307 7.61 16.21 6.05
CA ALA A 307 6.57 16.28 7.08
C ALA A 307 5.35 16.97 6.48
N ALA A 308 4.16 16.45 6.72
CA ALA A 308 2.93 16.91 6.13
C ALA A 308 1.82 17.03 7.19
N ASP A 309 1.20 18.20 7.23
CA ASP A 309 0.04 18.55 8.03
C ASP A 309 -1.00 19.22 7.13
N PRO A 310 -2.28 19.42 7.55
CA PRO A 310 -3.25 20.16 6.75
C PRO A 310 -2.77 21.56 6.34
N GLU A 311 -1.87 22.17 7.12
CA GLU A 311 -1.32 23.50 6.91
C GLU A 311 -0.22 23.55 5.83
N GLY A 312 0.41 22.40 5.49
CA GLY A 312 1.42 22.36 4.45
C GLY A 312 2.47 21.27 4.55
N LEU A 313 3.50 21.41 3.71
CA LEU A 313 4.66 20.50 3.60
C LEU A 313 5.92 21.19 4.17
N ARG A 314 6.69 20.45 4.99
CA ARG A 314 8.00 20.85 5.48
C ARG A 314 9.02 19.80 5.08
N LEU A 315 10.06 20.20 4.33
CA LEU A 315 11.12 19.27 3.91
C LEU A 315 11.90 18.74 5.12
N ARG A 316 12.02 17.41 5.23
CA ARG A 316 12.90 16.71 6.19
C ARG A 316 14.28 16.47 5.57
N ALA A 317 14.29 15.83 4.41
CA ALA A 317 15.52 15.46 3.71
C ALA A 317 15.27 15.32 2.21
N ARG A 318 16.35 15.30 1.42
CA ARG A 318 16.35 14.98 -0.01
C ARG A 318 17.53 14.07 -0.33
N HIS A 319 17.27 13.03 -1.13
CA HIS A 319 18.25 12.03 -1.55
C HIS A 319 18.30 11.93 -3.07
N GLU A 320 19.45 11.55 -3.63
CA GLU A 320 19.61 11.29 -5.07
C GLU A 320 19.04 9.89 -5.42
N LEU A 321 17.72 9.75 -5.35
CA LEU A 321 16.97 8.54 -5.67
C LEU A 321 15.53 8.90 -6.02
N ALA A 322 14.75 7.93 -6.53
CA ALA A 322 13.33 8.09 -6.79
C ALA A 322 12.54 7.11 -5.91
N TRP A 323 11.74 7.64 -4.97
CA TRP A 323 10.90 6.83 -4.11
C TRP A 323 9.78 6.12 -4.90
N ASP A 324 9.46 4.88 -4.54
CA ASP A 324 8.26 4.18 -5.00
C ASP A 324 7.02 4.65 -4.22
N ASN A 325 5.85 4.15 -4.61
CA ASN A 325 4.56 4.65 -4.13
C ASN A 325 4.30 4.46 -2.63
N HIS A 326 5.07 3.64 -1.91
CA HIS A 326 4.75 3.31 -0.53
C HIS A 326 5.85 3.69 0.44
N LEU A 327 5.42 4.30 1.54
CA LEU A 327 6.20 4.56 2.75
C LEU A 327 5.51 3.80 3.89
N ILE A 328 6.26 2.95 4.60
CA ILE A 328 5.70 2.08 5.64
C ILE A 328 6.33 2.45 6.98
N ALA A 329 5.50 2.79 7.98
CA ALA A 329 5.97 3.05 9.33
C ALA A 329 6.52 1.76 9.95
N VAL A 330 7.67 1.88 10.62
CA VAL A 330 8.25 0.84 11.47
C VAL A 330 7.84 1.20 12.89
N GLY A 331 7.01 0.37 13.51
CA GLY A 331 6.40 0.61 14.81
C GLY A 331 7.39 0.78 15.96
#